data_2826970471dee0968e95b239e14ce9db
#
_entry.id   2826970471dee0968e95b239e14ce9db
#
_cell.length_a   1.000
_cell.length_b   1.000
_cell.length_c   1.000
_cell.angle_alpha   90.00
_cell.angle_beta   90.00
_cell.angle_gamma   90.00
#
_symmetry.space_group_name_H-M   'P 1'
#
loop_
_entity.id
_entity.type
_entity.pdbx_description
1 polymer ?
#
loop_
_entity_poly.entity_id
_entity_poly.type
_entity_poly.pdbx_seq_one_letter_code
_entity_poly.pdbx_strand_id
1 'polypeptide(L)'
;SEERLENLAKRLKEIFPKGKKDGTNYYWADGVALIVRRLKLFFKKYGSQFTDEQIINAAEKYVQGFNGDYKFMRLLKYFIFKEKVGAAGEVEWDSELISYIENEGQEEDLKNDWTSNLK
;
A
#
# COMPACT_ATOMS: atom_id res chain seq x y z
N SER A 1 -8.75 12.88 9.48
CA SER A 1 -10.21 13.00 9.47
C SER A 1 -10.83 11.93 8.60
N GLU A 2 -12.08 11.63 8.84
CA GLU A 2 -12.82 10.64 8.05
C GLU A 2 -12.88 11.02 6.58
N GLU A 3 -13.10 12.29 6.28
CA GLU A 3 -13.14 12.78 4.90
C GLU A 3 -11.84 12.54 4.18
N ARG A 4 -10.70 12.80 4.83
CA ARG A 4 -9.38 12.53 4.27
C ARG A 4 -9.23 11.06 3.94
N LEU A 5 -9.60 10.18 4.87
CA LEU A 5 -9.47 8.74 4.70
C LEU A 5 -10.38 8.21 3.58
N GLU A 6 -11.58 8.74 3.48
CA GLU A 6 -12.51 8.35 2.41
C GLU A 6 -11.96 8.76 1.04
N ASN A 7 -11.44 9.98 0.93
CA ASN A 7 -10.85 10.47 -0.32
C ASN A 7 -9.62 9.66 -0.70
N LEU A 8 -8.78 9.36 0.28
CA LEU A 8 -7.59 8.53 0.06
C LEU A 8 -7.98 7.12 -0.41
N ALA A 9 -8.98 6.52 0.24
CA ALA A 9 -9.48 5.20 -0.14
C ALA A 9 -9.98 5.19 -1.59
N LYS A 10 -10.72 6.21 -1.99
CA LYS A 10 -11.22 6.33 -3.37
C LYS A 10 -10.08 6.42 -4.37
N ARG A 11 -9.06 7.21 -4.08
CA ARG A 11 -7.89 7.36 -4.96
C ARG A 11 -7.14 6.03 -5.08
N LEU A 12 -6.95 5.31 -3.97
CA LEU A 12 -6.29 4.00 -3.99
C LEU A 12 -7.06 2.99 -4.83
N LYS A 13 -8.38 2.99 -4.73
CA LYS A 13 -9.22 2.09 -5.53
C LYS A 13 -9.06 2.34 -7.02
N GLU A 14 -8.85 3.58 -7.44
CA GLU A 14 -8.65 3.92 -8.85
C GLU A 14 -7.32 3.40 -9.40
N ILE A 15 -6.31 3.25 -8.53
CA ILE A 15 -5.00 2.76 -8.93
C ILE A 15 -5.02 1.26 -9.20
N PHE A 16 -5.75 0.50 -8.40
CA PHE A 16 -5.85 -0.95 -8.55
C PHE A 16 -6.78 -1.32 -9.70
N PRO A 17 -6.59 -2.50 -10.31
CA PRO A 17 -7.45 -2.92 -11.42
C PRO A 17 -8.92 -3.00 -11.01
N LYS A 18 -9.81 -2.85 -11.97
CA LYS A 18 -11.25 -2.98 -11.76
C LYS A 18 -11.64 -4.45 -11.72
N GLY A 19 -12.73 -4.73 -11.01
CA GLY A 19 -13.29 -6.08 -10.98
C GLY A 19 -12.58 -7.02 -10.04
N LYS A 20 -12.73 -8.30 -10.32
CA LYS A 20 -12.20 -9.38 -9.48
C LYS A 20 -10.84 -9.84 -9.97
N LYS A 21 -10.05 -10.35 -9.04
CA LYS A 21 -8.79 -11.02 -9.37
C LYS A 21 -9.11 -12.32 -10.10
N ASP A 22 -8.44 -12.56 -11.23
CA ASP A 22 -8.65 -13.74 -12.07
C ASP A 22 -8.53 -15.02 -11.24
N GLY A 23 -9.48 -15.92 -11.46
CA GLY A 23 -9.52 -17.20 -10.78
C GLY A 23 -10.05 -17.15 -9.34
N THR A 24 -10.55 -15.99 -8.90
CA THR A 24 -11.10 -15.82 -7.54
C THR A 24 -12.45 -15.10 -7.58
N ASN A 25 -13.11 -15.07 -6.42
CA ASN A 25 -14.31 -14.28 -6.21
C ASN A 25 -14.01 -12.95 -5.48
N TYR A 26 -12.73 -12.61 -5.32
CA TYR A 26 -12.31 -11.42 -4.57
C TYR A 26 -12.10 -10.24 -5.49
N TYR A 27 -12.67 -9.09 -5.13
CA TYR A 27 -12.40 -7.84 -5.83
C TYR A 27 -11.01 -7.33 -5.52
N TRP A 28 -10.35 -6.73 -6.52
CA TRP A 28 -9.05 -6.10 -6.30
C TRP A 28 -9.14 -5.03 -5.23
N ALA A 29 -10.23 -4.24 -5.24
CA ALA A 29 -10.46 -3.19 -4.26
C ALA A 29 -11.86 -3.32 -3.69
N ASP A 30 -11.95 -3.56 -2.40
CA ASP A 30 -13.23 -3.61 -1.68
C ASP A 30 -13.86 -2.22 -1.58
N GLY A 31 -15.06 -2.14 -0.98
CA GLY A 31 -15.75 -0.87 -0.79
C GLY A 31 -14.95 0.11 0.06
N VAL A 32 -15.23 1.39 -0.10
CA VAL A 32 -14.52 2.47 0.57
C VAL A 32 -14.44 2.27 2.09
N ALA A 33 -15.54 1.85 2.72
CA ALA A 33 -15.57 1.67 4.18
C ALA A 33 -14.55 0.64 4.66
N LEU A 34 -14.39 -0.46 3.93
CA LEU A 34 -13.40 -1.48 4.29
C LEU A 34 -11.98 -0.96 4.11
N ILE A 35 -11.72 -0.23 3.03
CA ILE A 35 -10.39 0.34 2.78
C ILE A 35 -10.04 1.38 3.85
N VAL A 36 -11.01 2.21 4.24
CA VAL A 36 -10.80 3.17 5.34
C VAL A 36 -10.41 2.44 6.62
N ARG A 37 -11.07 1.33 6.94
CA ARG A 37 -10.71 0.54 8.14
C ARG A 37 -9.27 0.02 8.07
N ARG A 38 -8.84 -0.43 6.89
CA ARG A 38 -7.46 -0.90 6.70
C ARG A 38 -6.46 0.24 6.85
N LEU A 39 -6.78 1.41 6.34
CA LEU A 39 -5.95 2.60 6.51
C LEU A 39 -5.82 2.99 7.99
N LYS A 40 -6.91 2.91 8.74
CA LYS A 40 -6.86 3.18 10.18
C LYS A 40 -5.93 2.22 10.92
N LEU A 41 -5.98 0.94 10.58
CA LEU A 41 -5.06 -0.06 11.16
C LEU A 41 -3.62 0.24 10.79
N PHE A 42 -3.37 0.61 9.55
CA PHE A 42 -2.05 1.01 9.08
C PHE A 42 -1.51 2.20 9.87
N PHE A 43 -2.30 3.25 10.01
CA PHE A 43 -1.88 4.43 10.76
C PHE A 43 -1.67 4.13 12.25
N LYS A 44 -2.49 3.25 12.82
CA LYS A 44 -2.33 2.85 14.22
C LYS A 44 -1.00 2.11 14.44
N LYS A 45 -0.60 1.27 13.50
CA LYS A 45 0.63 0.47 13.61
C LYS A 45 1.88 1.27 13.27
N TYR A 46 1.84 2.03 12.19
CA TYR A 46 3.03 2.69 11.63
C TYR A 46 3.07 4.20 11.83
N GLY A 47 2.01 4.78 12.37
CA GLY A 47 1.90 6.21 12.61
C GLY A 47 1.18 6.93 11.49
N SER A 48 0.86 8.19 11.74
CA SER A 48 0.04 9.01 10.83
C SER A 48 0.82 10.15 10.19
N GLN A 49 2.14 10.09 10.21
CA GLN A 49 3.02 11.12 9.66
C GLN A 49 3.10 11.11 8.14
N PHE A 50 2.56 10.08 7.49
CA PHE A 50 2.65 9.92 6.05
C PHE A 50 1.69 10.84 5.32
N THR A 51 2.15 11.45 4.23
CA THR A 51 1.29 12.29 3.38
C THR A 51 0.46 11.40 2.44
N ASP A 52 -0.62 11.96 1.93
CA ASP A 52 -1.43 11.28 0.93
C ASP A 52 -0.58 10.94 -0.30
N GLU A 53 0.29 11.86 -0.72
CA GLU A 53 1.14 11.64 -1.90
C GLU A 53 2.13 10.49 -1.69
N GLN A 54 2.70 10.35 -0.50
CA GLN A 54 3.56 9.21 -0.19
C GLN A 54 2.81 7.89 -0.35
N ILE A 55 1.59 7.83 0.15
CA ILE A 55 0.76 6.62 0.09
C ILE A 55 0.35 6.33 -1.36
N ILE A 56 -0.09 7.35 -2.08
CA ILE A 56 -0.52 7.18 -3.47
C ILE A 56 0.66 6.77 -4.37
N ASN A 57 1.81 7.42 -4.22
CA ASN A 57 2.99 7.07 -5.00
C ASN A 57 3.44 5.64 -4.74
N ALA A 58 3.39 5.19 -3.49
CA ALA A 58 3.73 3.82 -3.14
C ALA A 58 2.79 2.81 -3.82
N ALA A 59 1.49 3.08 -3.81
CA ALA A 59 0.50 2.22 -4.46
C ALA A 59 0.70 2.19 -5.98
N GLU A 60 0.96 3.34 -6.61
CA GLU A 60 1.21 3.41 -8.03
C GLU A 60 2.44 2.60 -8.42
N LYS A 61 3.54 2.73 -7.69
CA LYS A 61 4.76 1.96 -7.94
C LYS A 61 4.51 0.46 -7.77
N TYR A 62 3.75 0.09 -6.76
CA TYR A 62 3.42 -1.32 -6.52
C TYR A 62 2.69 -1.93 -7.71
N VAL A 63 1.63 -1.29 -8.16
CA VAL A 63 0.82 -1.80 -9.28
C VAL A 63 1.63 -1.78 -10.59
N GLN A 64 2.34 -0.69 -10.87
CA GLN A 64 3.15 -0.55 -12.07
C GLN A 64 4.23 -1.62 -12.18
N GLY A 65 4.78 -2.04 -11.04
CA GLY A 65 5.82 -3.06 -11.01
C GLY A 65 5.39 -4.42 -11.55
N PHE A 66 4.09 -4.68 -11.62
CA PHE A 66 3.58 -5.94 -12.17
C PHE A 66 3.40 -5.90 -13.70
N ASN A 67 3.53 -4.74 -14.32
CA ASN A 67 3.49 -4.58 -15.78
C ASN A 67 2.25 -5.21 -16.44
N GLY A 68 1.10 -5.12 -15.79
CA GLY A 68 -0.16 -5.67 -16.29
C GLY A 68 -0.40 -7.13 -15.97
N ASP A 69 0.58 -7.84 -15.44
CA ASP A 69 0.44 -9.23 -15.00
C ASP A 69 0.25 -9.25 -13.49
N TYR A 70 -1.00 -9.28 -13.06
CA TYR A 70 -1.37 -9.14 -11.65
C TYR A 70 -1.50 -10.47 -10.91
N LYS A 71 -0.98 -11.55 -11.47
CA LYS A 71 -1.14 -12.90 -10.91
C LYS A 71 -0.71 -12.98 -9.43
N PHE A 72 0.40 -12.35 -9.09
CA PHE A 72 0.94 -12.39 -7.73
C PHE A 72 0.72 -11.09 -6.96
N MET A 73 -0.05 -10.17 -7.51
CA MET A 73 -0.34 -8.92 -6.83
C MET A 73 -1.37 -9.14 -5.71
N ARG A 74 -1.15 -8.49 -4.58
CA ARG A 74 -2.11 -8.54 -3.46
C ARG A 74 -3.35 -7.70 -3.78
N LEU A 75 -4.47 -8.07 -3.18
CA LEU A 75 -5.64 -7.20 -3.15
C LEU A 75 -5.29 -5.92 -2.41
N LEU A 76 -5.97 -4.81 -2.75
CA LEU A 76 -5.68 -3.51 -2.13
C LEU A 76 -5.67 -3.57 -0.61
N LYS A 77 -6.68 -4.21 0.00
CA LYS A 77 -6.75 -4.30 1.47
C LYS A 77 -5.51 -4.95 2.08
N TYR A 78 -4.97 -5.97 1.44
CA TYR A 78 -3.79 -6.69 1.93
C TYR A 78 -2.48 -5.97 1.59
N PHE A 79 -2.47 -5.19 0.53
CA PHE A 79 -1.35 -4.30 0.25
C PHE A 79 -1.18 -3.28 1.38
N ILE A 80 -2.30 -2.72 1.85
CA ILE A 80 -2.28 -1.74 2.94
C ILE A 80 -1.85 -2.39 4.25
N PHE A 81 -2.51 -3.49 4.63
CA PHE A 81 -2.29 -4.10 5.93
C PHE A 81 -2.81 -5.54 5.95
N LYS A 82 -1.94 -6.48 6.23
CA LYS A 82 -2.29 -7.90 6.25
C LYS A 82 -1.90 -8.54 7.58
N GLU A 83 -2.81 -9.30 8.15
CA GLU A 83 -2.56 -10.09 9.34
C GLU A 83 -1.98 -11.44 8.94
N LYS A 84 -0.90 -11.85 9.62
CA LYS A 84 -0.31 -13.16 9.46
C LYS A 84 -0.39 -13.89 10.79
N VAL A 85 -0.78 -15.18 10.75
CA VAL A 85 -0.81 -16.02 11.93
C VAL A 85 0.35 -16.99 11.85
N GLY A 86 1.22 -16.97 12.86
CA GLY A 86 2.36 -17.87 12.93
C GLY A 86 1.98 -19.28 13.38
N ALA A 87 2.96 -20.19 13.32
CA ALA A 87 2.75 -21.62 13.63
C ALA A 87 2.30 -21.86 15.08
N ALA A 88 2.67 -20.97 16.00
CA ALA A 88 2.27 -21.07 17.42
C ALA A 88 1.03 -20.25 17.76
N GLY A 89 0.33 -19.75 16.75
CA GLY A 89 -0.87 -18.93 16.94
C GLY A 89 -0.62 -17.46 17.19
N GLU A 90 0.64 -17.03 17.18
CA GLU A 90 0.98 -15.61 17.31
C GLU A 90 0.53 -14.84 16.08
N VAL A 91 0.14 -13.57 16.28
CA VAL A 91 -0.33 -12.70 15.21
C VAL A 91 0.75 -11.69 14.87
N GLU A 92 1.12 -11.65 13.59
CA GLU A 92 2.05 -10.67 13.05
C GLU A 92 1.34 -9.83 12.00
N TRP A 93 1.79 -8.59 11.83
CA TRP A 93 1.22 -7.66 10.87
C TRP A 93 2.23 -7.39 9.77
N ASP A 94 1.74 -7.31 8.54
CA ASP A 94 2.56 -7.07 7.37
C ASP A 94 1.92 -6.00 6.49
N SER A 95 2.73 -5.16 5.86
CA SER A 95 2.26 -4.12 4.97
C SER A 95 3.23 -3.94 3.82
N GLU A 96 2.77 -4.16 2.60
CA GLU A 96 3.54 -3.80 1.41
C GLU A 96 3.62 -2.28 1.27
N LEU A 97 2.56 -1.59 1.67
CA LEU A 97 2.51 -0.14 1.60
C LEU A 97 3.68 0.50 2.37
N ILE A 98 3.91 0.08 3.62
CA ILE A 98 5.01 0.65 4.40
C ILE A 98 6.37 0.36 3.76
N SER A 99 6.55 -0.84 3.20
CA SER A 99 7.79 -1.19 2.52
C SER A 99 8.06 -0.29 1.33
N TYR A 100 7.04 0.00 0.55
CA TYR A 100 7.17 0.86 -0.63
C TYR A 100 7.43 2.32 -0.25
N ILE A 101 6.82 2.81 0.82
CA ILE A 101 7.09 4.16 1.32
C ILE A 101 8.55 4.26 1.79
N GLU A 102 9.02 3.29 2.56
CA GLU A 102 10.39 3.27 3.07
C GLU A 102 11.42 3.14 1.95
N ASN A 103 11.16 2.30 0.96
CA ASN A 103 12.07 2.13 -0.18
C ASN A 103 12.19 3.40 -1.01
N GLU A 104 11.11 4.12 -1.20
CA GLU A 104 11.13 5.40 -1.91
C GLU A 104 12.01 6.42 -1.19
N GLY A 105 11.88 6.50 0.15
CA GLY A 105 12.73 7.35 0.96
C GLY A 105 14.21 7.00 0.82
N GLN A 106 14.54 5.71 0.82
CA GLN A 106 15.91 5.24 0.64
C GLN A 106 16.47 5.57 -0.75
N GLU A 107 15.66 5.43 -1.79
CA GLU A 107 16.06 5.79 -3.15
C GLU A 107 16.37 7.27 -3.27
N GLU A 108 15.57 8.13 -2.67
CA GLU A 108 15.82 9.57 -2.65
C GLU A 108 17.10 9.92 -1.91
N ASP A 109 17.35 9.28 -0.76
CA ASP A 109 18.57 9.48 0.01
C ASP A 109 19.79 9.05 -0.78
N LEU A 110 19.72 7.91 -1.47
CA LEU A 110 20.81 7.44 -2.31
C LEU A 110 21.09 8.37 -3.49
N LYS A 111 20.06 8.91 -4.11
CA LYS A 111 20.21 9.88 -5.19
C LYS A 111 20.87 11.16 -4.71
N ASN A 112 20.46 11.64 -3.54
CA ASN A 112 21.03 12.85 -2.96
C ASN A 112 22.51 12.65 -2.63
N ASP A 113 22.87 11.52 -2.04
CA ASP A 113 24.27 11.18 -1.74
C ASP A 113 25.10 11.11 -3.00
N TRP A 114 24.58 10.48 -4.04
CA TRP A 114 25.27 10.34 -5.32
C TRP A 114 25.51 11.69 -5.97
N THR A 115 24.49 12.57 -5.93
CA THR A 115 24.61 13.92 -6.47
C THR A 115 25.66 14.75 -5.72
N SER A 116 25.72 14.58 -4.40
CA SER A 116 26.73 15.26 -3.57
C SER A 116 28.15 14.84 -3.92
N ASN A 117 28.35 13.59 -4.29
CA ASN A 117 29.66 13.05 -4.65
C ASN A 117 30.17 13.50 -6.01
N LEU A 118 29.30 14.04 -6.85
CA LEU A 118 29.66 14.51 -8.18
C LEU A 118 30.30 15.91 -8.18
N LYS A 119 30.32 16.57 -7.06
CA LYS A 119 30.96 17.89 -6.95
C LYS A 119 32.50 17.74 -6.76
#